data_036d39934f1e389b8475b35b5372e801
#
_entry.id   036d39934f1e389b8475b35b5372e801
#
_cell.length_a   1.000
_cell.length_b   1.000
_cell.length_c   1.000
_cell.angle_alpha   90.00
_cell.angle_beta   90.00
_cell.angle_gamma   90.00
#
_symmetry.space_group_name_H-M   'P 1'
#
loop_
_entity.id
_entity.type
_entity.pdbx_description
1 polymer ?
#
loop_
_entity_poly.entity_id
_entity_poly.type
_entity_poly.pdbx_seq_one_letter_code
_entity_poly.pdbx_strand_id
1 'polypeptide(L)'
;MADPPGVQAAVDALAADLGCPVLVEDAQHQPLWWSVQESVDEVRMRTILQRMVAPEAAAMVRRLKLARATNPVRTPEVREIGMRERWCVPIRSGGLHLGYLWVEDGDGHVGAAHLPRLQECADIAADVLALRRSALEDLARQRSALLDRLLRGADQEAARDLAALEHQAHDVQVVVRAPAQAGGWPVPGGMSVHVWKPRAAPAASGPALPLAELREAVRRAACTRRALAAGARLSRPSWDSLGAWRFVVEAPESLRLAEIHPGAEILASRPRTDLVSTARVVLDLGGDVAAAAAALHIHRTTLYYRLDRIQELTGVDLRAGAGRTDLQLALWLAAYRRASA
;
A
#
# COMPACT_ATOMS: atom_id res chain seq x y z
N MET A 1 19.59 5.08 14.98
CA MET A 1 19.88 6.34 15.71
C MET A 1 19.90 5.99 17.19
N ALA A 2 21.05 6.18 17.88
CA ALA A 2 21.17 5.89 19.30
C ALA A 2 20.26 6.85 20.09
N ASP A 3 19.59 6.33 21.13
CA ASP A 3 18.79 7.15 22.04
C ASP A 3 19.67 8.20 22.73
N PRO A 4 19.26 9.47 22.77
CA PRO A 4 19.95 10.42 23.62
C PRO A 4 19.84 9.96 25.07
N PRO A 5 20.93 10.00 25.86
CA PRO A 5 21.01 9.46 27.22
C PRO A 5 20.03 10.13 28.22
N GLY A 6 19.28 11.13 27.79
CA GLY A 6 18.41 11.91 28.65
C GLY A 6 17.06 11.28 29.01
N VAL A 7 16.32 10.67 28.05
CA VAL A 7 14.94 10.22 28.31
C VAL A 7 14.91 8.97 29.19
N GLN A 8 15.75 7.97 28.88
CA GLN A 8 15.81 6.77 29.72
C GLN A 8 16.21 7.11 31.16
N ALA A 9 17.19 7.99 31.32
CA ALA A 9 17.61 8.44 32.66
C ALA A 9 16.47 9.18 33.40
N ALA A 10 15.68 10.00 32.70
CA ALA A 10 14.53 10.68 33.29
C ALA A 10 13.43 9.69 33.70
N VAL A 11 13.18 8.67 32.88
CA VAL A 11 12.22 7.57 33.16
C VAL A 11 12.66 6.79 34.40
N ASP A 12 13.95 6.43 34.49
CA ASP A 12 14.49 5.66 35.60
C ASP A 12 14.51 6.50 36.92
N ALA A 13 14.87 7.78 36.80
CA ALA A 13 14.82 8.70 37.94
C ALA A 13 13.41 8.89 38.47
N LEU A 14 12.41 9.10 37.57
CA LEU A 14 11.01 9.21 37.96
C LEU A 14 10.50 7.95 38.63
N ALA A 15 10.86 6.77 38.06
CA ALA A 15 10.46 5.48 38.62
C ALA A 15 11.07 5.24 40.02
N ALA A 16 12.32 5.64 40.22
CA ALA A 16 12.99 5.53 41.53
C ALA A 16 12.36 6.50 42.58
N ASP A 17 12.05 7.72 42.16
CA ASP A 17 11.44 8.73 43.02
C ASP A 17 10.03 8.35 43.49
N LEU A 18 9.23 7.75 42.57
CA LEU A 18 7.88 7.35 42.88
C LEU A 18 7.73 5.93 43.39
N GLY A 19 8.76 5.08 43.29
CA GLY A 19 8.61 3.63 43.52
C GLY A 19 7.62 2.93 42.59
N CYS A 20 7.30 3.56 41.44
CA CYS A 20 6.28 3.11 40.51
C CYS A 20 6.86 2.77 39.11
N PRO A 21 6.33 1.77 38.44
CA PRO A 21 6.70 1.50 37.04
C PRO A 21 6.34 2.65 36.10
N VAL A 22 7.31 3.11 35.29
CA VAL A 22 7.15 4.17 34.29
C VAL A 22 7.37 3.63 32.90
N LEU A 23 6.50 4.00 31.94
CA LEU A 23 6.57 3.63 30.53
C LEU A 23 6.28 4.85 29.67
N VAL A 24 7.10 5.08 28.65
CA VAL A 24 6.85 6.05 27.58
C VAL A 24 6.61 5.31 26.28
N GLU A 25 5.50 5.64 25.60
CA GLU A 25 5.13 5.11 24.29
C GLU A 25 4.84 6.25 23.30
N ASP A 26 4.95 5.95 22.00
CA ASP A 26 4.57 6.90 20.96
C ASP A 26 3.04 7.00 20.77
N ALA A 27 2.60 7.86 19.84
CA ALA A 27 1.19 8.03 19.51
C ALA A 27 0.52 6.78 18.89
N GLN A 28 1.31 5.81 18.45
CA GLN A 28 0.87 4.50 17.92
C GLN A 28 0.94 3.40 18.99
N HIS A 29 1.19 3.78 20.23
CA HIS A 29 1.33 2.89 21.38
C HIS A 29 2.51 1.91 21.28
N GLN A 30 3.61 2.30 20.60
CA GLN A 30 4.83 1.53 20.60
C GLN A 30 5.66 1.91 21.85
N PRO A 31 6.07 0.93 22.68
CA PRO A 31 6.90 1.20 23.85
C PRO A 31 8.29 1.67 23.39
N LEU A 32 8.75 2.81 23.95
CA LEU A 32 10.02 3.44 23.59
C LEU A 32 11.02 3.41 24.74
N TRP A 33 10.60 3.82 25.94
CA TRP A 33 11.43 3.82 27.16
C TRP A 33 10.61 3.33 28.34
N TRP A 34 11.23 2.54 29.20
CA TRP A 34 10.56 2.00 30.38
C TRP A 34 11.54 1.71 31.51
N SER A 35 11.09 1.87 32.76
CA SER A 35 11.86 1.50 33.95
C SER A 35 11.81 0.00 34.18
N VAL A 36 12.90 -0.55 34.74
CA VAL A 36 12.96 -1.94 35.22
C VAL A 36 12.42 -2.01 36.64
N GLN A 37 11.37 -2.82 36.86
CA GLN A 37 10.74 -3.01 38.18
C GLN A 37 10.29 -4.45 38.38
N GLU A 38 10.32 -4.94 39.61
CA GLU A 38 9.98 -6.34 39.95
C GLU A 38 8.48 -6.66 39.83
N SER A 39 7.61 -5.67 40.09
CA SER A 39 6.16 -5.86 40.04
C SER A 39 5.53 -4.95 38.98
N VAL A 40 5.13 -5.54 37.87
CA VAL A 40 4.41 -4.86 36.77
C VAL A 40 3.11 -5.59 36.44
N ASP A 41 2.11 -4.88 35.94
CA ASP A 41 0.87 -5.53 35.53
C ASP A 41 1.00 -6.28 34.21
N GLU A 42 0.00 -7.13 33.94
CA GLU A 42 0.00 -8.01 32.76
C GLU A 42 -0.04 -7.22 31.43
N VAL A 43 -0.76 -6.10 31.39
CA VAL A 43 -0.85 -5.25 30.20
C VAL A 43 0.48 -4.65 29.85
N ARG A 44 1.21 -4.13 30.85
CA ARG A 44 2.54 -3.57 30.66
C ARG A 44 3.54 -4.64 30.21
N MET A 45 3.55 -5.78 30.89
CA MET A 45 4.44 -6.89 30.51
C MET A 45 4.21 -7.30 29.05
N ARG A 46 2.96 -7.47 28.66
CA ARG A 46 2.58 -7.81 27.28
C ARG A 46 2.98 -6.71 26.29
N THR A 47 2.74 -5.44 26.60
CA THR A 47 3.12 -4.29 25.77
C THR A 47 4.62 -4.26 25.49
N ILE A 48 5.45 -4.45 26.50
CA ILE A 48 6.91 -4.42 26.36
C ILE A 48 7.41 -5.63 25.55
N LEU A 49 6.97 -6.83 25.91
CA LEU A 49 7.46 -8.08 25.29
C LEU A 49 6.97 -8.24 23.84
N GLN A 50 5.73 -7.88 23.54
CA GLN A 50 5.13 -8.01 22.22
C GLN A 50 5.30 -6.76 21.36
N ARG A 51 5.80 -5.66 21.94
CA ARG A 51 5.86 -4.32 21.32
C ARG A 51 4.52 -3.89 20.74
N MET A 52 3.43 -4.24 21.44
CA MET A 52 2.07 -4.01 20.96
C MET A 52 1.12 -3.89 22.15
N VAL A 53 0.31 -2.85 22.16
CA VAL A 53 -0.72 -2.65 23.18
C VAL A 53 -1.92 -3.55 22.90
N ALA A 54 -2.49 -4.13 23.96
CA ALA A 54 -3.72 -4.91 23.86
C ALA A 54 -4.86 -4.05 23.27
N PRO A 55 -5.70 -4.59 22.36
CA PRO A 55 -6.79 -3.85 21.74
C PRO A 55 -7.75 -3.20 22.75
N GLU A 56 -7.96 -3.83 23.89
CA GLU A 56 -8.84 -3.37 24.98
C GLU A 56 -8.25 -2.13 25.67
N ALA A 57 -6.92 -2.13 25.93
CA ALA A 57 -6.23 -0.99 26.49
C ALA A 57 -6.22 0.20 25.50
N ALA A 58 -5.98 -0.04 24.22
CA ALA A 58 -6.10 0.97 23.18
C ALA A 58 -7.55 1.52 23.06
N ALA A 59 -8.55 0.69 23.24
CA ALA A 59 -9.96 1.11 23.26
C ALA A 59 -10.26 2.01 24.46
N MET A 60 -9.69 1.73 25.65
CA MET A 60 -9.81 2.58 26.84
C MET A 60 -9.17 3.96 26.59
N VAL A 61 -7.96 4.02 26.01
CA VAL A 61 -7.29 5.28 25.64
C VAL A 61 -8.18 6.15 24.75
N ARG A 62 -8.81 5.53 23.75
CA ARG A 62 -9.76 6.22 22.84
C ARG A 62 -11.00 6.69 23.56
N ARG A 63 -11.62 5.84 24.41
CA ARG A 63 -12.82 6.16 25.16
C ARG A 63 -12.60 7.35 26.10
N LEU A 64 -11.47 7.39 26.80
CA LEU A 64 -11.09 8.47 27.70
C LEU A 64 -10.55 9.71 26.97
N LYS A 65 -10.41 9.63 25.63
CA LYS A 65 -9.89 10.73 24.77
C LYS A 65 -8.53 11.25 25.22
N LEU A 66 -7.66 10.37 25.71
CA LEU A 66 -6.38 10.75 26.32
C LEU A 66 -5.48 11.51 25.34
N ALA A 67 -5.53 11.21 24.04
CA ALA A 67 -4.80 11.98 23.03
C ALA A 67 -5.18 13.46 22.94
N ARG A 68 -6.36 13.86 23.46
CA ARG A 68 -6.84 15.24 23.50
C ARG A 68 -6.61 15.92 24.84
N ALA A 69 -6.26 15.16 25.89
CA ALA A 69 -5.98 15.71 27.19
C ALA A 69 -4.72 16.59 27.13
N THR A 70 -4.71 17.62 27.97
CA THR A 70 -3.59 18.56 28.12
C THR A 70 -2.92 18.45 29.48
N ASN A 71 -3.57 17.77 30.41
CA ASN A 71 -3.09 17.57 31.77
C ASN A 71 -3.00 16.06 32.06
N PRO A 72 -2.24 15.65 33.08
CA PRO A 72 -2.24 14.29 33.57
C PRO A 72 -3.65 13.77 33.90
N VAL A 73 -3.96 12.57 33.51
CA VAL A 73 -5.27 11.93 33.71
C VAL A 73 -5.07 10.62 34.47
N ARG A 74 -5.80 10.44 35.55
CA ARG A 74 -5.85 9.15 36.26
C ARG A 74 -6.81 8.21 35.53
N THR A 75 -6.32 7.03 35.14
CA THR A 75 -7.14 6.00 34.49
C THR A 75 -7.51 4.92 35.48
N PRO A 76 -8.76 4.40 35.43
CA PRO A 76 -9.20 3.39 36.37
C PRO A 76 -8.52 2.04 36.15
N GLU A 77 -8.56 1.19 37.16
CA GLU A 77 -8.28 -0.23 37.03
C GLU A 77 -9.24 -0.87 36.00
N VAL A 78 -8.72 -1.77 35.17
CA VAL A 78 -9.52 -2.60 34.25
C VAL A 78 -9.17 -4.06 34.50
N ARG A 79 -9.95 -4.69 35.39
CA ARG A 79 -9.69 -6.06 35.89
C ARG A 79 -9.73 -7.13 34.79
N GLU A 80 -10.58 -6.94 33.78
CA GLU A 80 -10.78 -7.88 32.69
C GLU A 80 -9.51 -8.12 31.89
N ILE A 81 -8.59 -7.17 31.87
CA ILE A 81 -7.31 -7.25 31.17
C ILE A 81 -6.10 -7.23 32.11
N GLY A 82 -6.30 -7.28 33.41
CA GLY A 82 -5.24 -7.22 34.41
C GLY A 82 -4.51 -5.87 34.46
N MET A 83 -5.17 -4.77 34.07
CA MET A 83 -4.60 -3.43 34.07
C MET A 83 -4.87 -2.73 35.40
N ARG A 84 -3.80 -2.37 36.12
CA ARG A 84 -3.87 -1.57 37.35
C ARG A 84 -4.18 -0.11 37.04
N GLU A 85 -4.64 0.61 38.06
CA GLU A 85 -4.80 2.05 38.01
C GLU A 85 -3.48 2.74 37.71
N ARG A 86 -3.49 3.80 36.89
CA ARG A 86 -2.28 4.50 36.45
C ARG A 86 -2.52 5.95 36.08
N TRP A 87 -1.49 6.75 36.15
CA TRP A 87 -1.47 8.07 35.56
C TRP A 87 -1.05 8.00 34.09
N CYS A 88 -1.77 8.74 33.24
CA CYS A 88 -1.44 9.00 31.86
C CYS A 88 -1.11 10.47 31.70
N VAL A 89 0.12 10.80 31.29
CA VAL A 89 0.52 12.14 30.89
C VAL A 89 0.65 12.18 29.39
N PRO A 90 -0.22 12.91 28.67
CA PRO A 90 -0.10 13.06 27.23
C PRO A 90 1.15 13.86 26.88
N ILE A 91 2.04 13.28 26.10
CA ILE A 91 3.27 13.93 25.64
C ILE A 91 2.93 14.78 24.42
N ARG A 92 3.21 16.08 24.50
CA ARG A 92 2.84 17.04 23.46
C ARG A 92 3.97 18.02 23.16
N SER A 93 4.08 18.48 21.90
CA SER A 93 4.95 19.57 21.50
C SER A 93 4.27 20.39 20.39
N GLY A 94 4.29 21.72 20.49
CA GLY A 94 3.67 22.60 19.50
C GLY A 94 2.18 22.33 19.25
N GLY A 95 1.43 21.86 20.26
CA GLY A 95 0.01 21.47 20.12
C GLY A 95 -0.21 20.05 19.56
N LEU A 96 0.82 19.40 19.02
CA LEU A 96 0.74 18.04 18.50
C LEU A 96 0.89 17.00 19.61
N HIS A 97 0.08 15.95 19.56
CA HIS A 97 0.20 14.79 20.42
C HIS A 97 1.29 13.85 19.86
N LEU A 98 2.28 13.50 20.68
CA LEU A 98 3.45 12.73 20.28
C LEU A 98 3.51 11.34 20.92
N GLY A 99 2.84 11.16 22.07
CA GLY A 99 2.86 9.91 22.80
C GLY A 99 2.24 10.01 24.18
N TYR A 100 2.53 9.04 25.03
CA TYR A 100 2.03 8.97 26.39
C TYR A 100 3.13 8.54 27.36
N LEU A 101 3.18 9.19 28.53
CA LEU A 101 3.90 8.68 29.67
C LEU A 101 2.91 8.04 30.63
N TRP A 102 3.17 6.81 31.01
CA TRP A 102 2.36 6.02 31.93
C TRP A 102 3.11 5.76 33.22
N VAL A 103 2.42 6.00 34.35
CA VAL A 103 2.92 5.64 35.69
C VAL A 103 1.90 4.71 36.32
N GLU A 104 2.29 3.47 36.57
CA GLU A 104 1.43 2.46 37.24
C GLU A 104 1.37 2.78 38.74
N ASP A 105 0.18 3.08 39.24
CA ASP A 105 -0.07 3.54 40.62
C ASP A 105 -1.14 2.67 41.30
N GLY A 106 -0.87 1.36 41.36
CA GLY A 106 -1.83 0.40 41.93
C GLY A 106 -2.15 0.64 43.39
N ASP A 107 -1.24 1.23 44.14
CA ASP A 107 -1.39 1.52 45.56
C ASP A 107 -1.98 2.92 45.85
N GLY A 108 -2.14 3.73 44.82
CA GLY A 108 -2.81 5.03 44.87
C GLY A 108 -2.04 6.13 45.62
N HIS A 109 -0.72 6.00 45.70
CA HIS A 109 0.09 6.98 46.47
C HIS A 109 0.60 8.15 45.63
N VAL A 110 0.51 8.07 44.31
CA VAL A 110 0.89 9.18 43.41
C VAL A 110 -0.22 10.23 43.40
N GLY A 111 -0.01 11.32 44.10
CA GLY A 111 -0.98 12.42 44.26
C GLY A 111 -0.56 13.69 43.53
N ALA A 112 -1.29 14.80 43.77
CA ALA A 112 -1.11 16.08 43.12
C ALA A 112 0.32 16.64 43.26
N ALA A 113 1.00 16.38 44.39
CA ALA A 113 2.38 16.84 44.63
C ALA A 113 3.41 16.25 43.64
N HIS A 114 3.11 15.09 43.03
CA HIS A 114 3.99 14.38 42.10
C HIS A 114 3.76 14.80 40.64
N LEU A 115 2.61 15.41 40.30
CA LEU A 115 2.26 15.77 38.92
C LEU A 115 3.32 16.66 38.22
N PRO A 116 3.97 17.63 38.86
CA PRO A 116 5.03 18.40 38.22
C PRO A 116 6.20 17.51 37.74
N ARG A 117 6.58 16.49 38.52
CA ARG A 117 7.64 15.55 38.15
C ARG A 117 7.25 14.64 36.98
N LEU A 118 5.99 14.21 36.94
CA LEU A 118 5.45 13.48 35.79
C LEU A 118 5.52 14.34 34.52
N GLN A 119 5.15 15.63 34.65
CA GLN A 119 5.18 16.58 33.53
C GLN A 119 6.60 16.85 33.07
N GLU A 120 7.55 17.06 33.96
CA GLU A 120 8.97 17.27 33.64
C GLU A 120 9.52 16.08 32.81
N CYS A 121 9.26 14.85 33.23
CA CYS A 121 9.66 13.65 32.46
C CYS A 121 8.98 13.59 31.09
N ALA A 122 7.69 13.94 31.01
CA ALA A 122 6.96 13.99 29.73
C ALA A 122 7.52 15.09 28.82
N ASP A 123 7.94 16.23 29.34
CA ASP A 123 8.52 17.33 28.56
C ASP A 123 9.88 16.92 27.97
N ILE A 124 10.73 16.25 28.76
CA ILE A 124 12.01 15.68 28.26
C ILE A 124 11.76 14.68 27.12
N ALA A 125 10.74 13.83 27.26
CA ALA A 125 10.36 12.90 26.21
C ALA A 125 9.77 13.62 24.98
N ALA A 126 9.01 14.72 25.18
CA ALA A 126 8.42 15.51 24.12
C ALA A 126 9.47 16.10 23.18
N ASP A 127 10.57 16.63 23.71
CA ASP A 127 11.66 17.21 22.90
C ASP A 127 12.27 16.15 21.96
N VAL A 128 12.55 14.97 22.48
CA VAL A 128 13.12 13.88 21.68
C VAL A 128 12.13 13.34 20.66
N LEU A 129 10.86 13.17 21.02
CA LEU A 129 9.82 12.70 20.10
C LEU A 129 9.53 13.72 19.01
N ALA A 130 9.56 15.03 19.33
CA ALA A 130 9.42 16.10 18.33
C ALA A 130 10.57 16.08 17.31
N LEU A 131 11.81 15.94 17.78
CA LEU A 131 12.98 15.82 16.90
C LEU A 131 12.92 14.58 16.01
N ARG A 132 12.57 13.41 16.57
CA ARG A 132 12.37 12.17 15.80
C ARG A 132 11.31 12.34 14.73
N ARG A 133 10.18 12.93 15.07
CA ARG A 133 9.08 13.19 14.14
C ARG A 133 9.53 14.12 13.03
N SER A 134 10.19 15.24 13.35
CA SER A 134 10.71 16.17 12.34
C SER A 134 11.69 15.48 11.39
N ALA A 135 12.61 14.67 11.91
CA ALA A 135 13.56 13.93 11.09
C ALA A 135 12.87 12.94 10.13
N LEU A 136 11.82 12.24 10.60
CA LEU A 136 11.04 11.34 9.75
C LEU A 136 10.25 12.08 8.67
N GLU A 137 9.69 13.24 9.00
CA GLU A 137 8.99 14.10 8.04
C GLU A 137 9.95 14.68 7.00
N ASP A 138 11.17 15.09 7.40
CA ASP A 138 12.22 15.54 6.48
C ASP A 138 12.64 14.41 5.52
N LEU A 139 12.88 13.22 6.03
CA LEU A 139 13.21 12.04 5.25
C LEU A 139 12.10 11.71 4.24
N ALA A 140 10.84 11.77 4.68
CA ALA A 140 9.69 11.54 3.81
C ALA A 140 9.57 12.61 2.70
N ARG A 141 9.83 13.89 3.02
CA ARG A 141 9.85 14.98 2.04
C ARG A 141 10.99 14.81 1.03
N GLN A 142 12.20 14.49 1.48
CA GLN A 142 13.34 14.23 0.60
C GLN A 142 13.06 13.07 -0.35
N ARG A 143 12.55 11.96 0.18
CA ARG A 143 12.14 10.80 -0.62
C ARG A 143 11.11 11.17 -1.67
N SER A 144 10.06 11.90 -1.28
CA SER A 144 9.00 12.33 -2.21
C SER A 144 9.57 13.20 -3.34
N ALA A 145 10.44 14.15 -3.02
CA ALA A 145 11.06 15.02 -4.03
C ALA A 145 11.92 14.23 -5.03
N LEU A 146 12.68 13.24 -4.55
CA LEU A 146 13.50 12.38 -5.41
C LEU A 146 12.63 11.46 -6.29
N LEU A 147 11.57 10.87 -5.74
CA LEU A 147 10.60 10.09 -6.51
C LEU A 147 9.92 10.94 -7.59
N ASP A 148 9.54 12.17 -7.28
CA ASP A 148 8.94 13.10 -8.23
C ASP A 148 9.91 13.44 -9.38
N ARG A 149 11.22 13.62 -9.10
CA ARG A 149 12.25 13.79 -10.14
C ARG A 149 12.31 12.58 -11.07
N LEU A 150 12.39 11.37 -10.49
CA LEU A 150 12.45 10.11 -11.23
C LEU A 150 11.18 9.83 -12.06
N LEU A 151 10.03 10.26 -11.59
CA LEU A 151 8.77 10.12 -12.33
C LEU A 151 8.65 11.10 -13.51
N ARG A 152 9.35 12.22 -13.47
CA ARG A 152 9.41 13.17 -14.63
C ARG A 152 10.28 12.66 -15.75
N GLY A 153 11.32 11.88 -15.47
CA GLY A 153 12.22 11.32 -16.48
C GLY A 153 13.36 10.52 -15.89
N ALA A 154 14.19 9.94 -16.74
CA ALA A 154 15.40 9.25 -16.31
C ALA A 154 16.36 10.25 -15.64
N ASP A 155 16.70 10.01 -14.37
CA ASP A 155 17.55 10.89 -13.56
C ASP A 155 18.50 10.03 -12.72
N GLN A 156 19.74 9.90 -13.20
CA GLN A 156 20.77 9.07 -12.55
C GLN A 156 21.23 9.66 -11.20
N GLU A 157 21.20 10.97 -11.05
CA GLU A 157 21.56 11.63 -9.80
C GLU A 157 20.48 11.37 -8.75
N ALA A 158 19.21 11.64 -9.08
CA ALA A 158 18.09 11.35 -8.17
C ALA A 158 18.02 9.88 -7.78
N ALA A 159 18.36 8.96 -8.69
CA ALA A 159 18.40 7.53 -8.40
C ALA A 159 19.49 7.19 -7.38
N ARG A 160 20.69 7.77 -7.53
CA ARG A 160 21.80 7.59 -6.57
C ARG A 160 21.44 8.18 -5.19
N ASP A 161 20.88 9.39 -5.18
CA ASP A 161 20.51 10.07 -3.95
C ASP A 161 19.41 9.30 -3.20
N LEU A 162 18.40 8.78 -3.92
CA LEU A 162 17.35 7.97 -3.32
C LEU A 162 17.87 6.62 -2.81
N ALA A 163 18.74 5.98 -3.57
CA ALA A 163 19.39 4.73 -3.14
C ALA A 163 20.21 4.96 -1.87
N ALA A 164 20.98 6.03 -1.79
CA ALA A 164 21.75 6.39 -0.60
C ALA A 164 20.84 6.71 0.60
N LEU A 165 19.77 7.48 0.39
CA LEU A 165 18.77 7.82 1.42
C LEU A 165 18.12 6.57 2.03
N GLU A 166 17.89 5.54 1.22
CA GLU A 166 17.25 4.29 1.62
C GLU A 166 18.28 3.17 1.93
N HIS A 167 19.55 3.51 2.06
CA HIS A 167 20.64 2.56 2.34
C HIS A 167 20.72 1.39 1.34
N GLN A 168 20.42 1.66 0.06
CA GLN A 168 20.49 0.69 -1.03
C GLN A 168 21.77 0.87 -1.87
N ALA A 169 22.12 -0.15 -2.64
CA ALA A 169 23.20 -0.03 -3.63
C ALA A 169 22.81 0.98 -4.72
N HIS A 170 23.80 1.67 -5.27
CA HIS A 170 23.56 2.73 -6.30
C HIS A 170 22.97 2.19 -7.63
N ASP A 171 23.14 0.89 -7.90
CA ASP A 171 22.63 0.18 -9.07
C ASP A 171 21.38 -0.65 -8.77
N VAL A 172 20.64 -0.29 -7.71
CA VAL A 172 19.46 -1.01 -7.25
C VAL A 172 18.41 -1.10 -8.37
N GLN A 173 17.88 -2.31 -8.54
CA GLN A 173 16.71 -2.54 -9.38
C GLN A 173 15.43 -2.46 -8.56
N VAL A 174 14.37 -1.93 -9.16
CA VAL A 174 13.06 -1.78 -8.55
C VAL A 174 11.97 -2.45 -9.38
N VAL A 175 10.90 -2.80 -8.71
CA VAL A 175 9.69 -3.32 -9.33
C VAL A 175 8.50 -2.53 -8.83
N VAL A 176 7.58 -2.19 -9.73
CA VAL A 176 6.35 -1.48 -9.39
C VAL A 176 5.20 -2.46 -9.30
N ARG A 177 4.45 -2.39 -8.21
CA ARG A 177 3.29 -3.23 -7.93
C ARG A 177 1.99 -2.43 -7.98
N ALA A 178 0.97 -3.01 -8.60
CA ALA A 178 -0.37 -2.45 -8.67
C ALA A 178 -1.42 -3.57 -8.40
N PRO A 179 -2.29 -3.46 -7.38
CA PRO A 179 -2.38 -2.32 -6.46
C PRO A 179 -1.17 -2.18 -5.52
N ALA A 180 -1.05 -1.03 -4.87
CA ALA A 180 0.02 -0.75 -3.91
C ALA A 180 0.06 -1.79 -2.79
N GLN A 181 1.27 -2.19 -2.40
CA GLN A 181 1.52 -3.15 -1.34
C GLN A 181 2.33 -2.51 -0.21
N ALA A 182 2.16 -3.02 1.00
CA ALA A 182 2.91 -2.57 2.17
C ALA A 182 4.44 -2.74 1.99
N GLY A 183 5.21 -1.86 2.62
CA GLY A 183 6.67 -1.88 2.58
C GLY A 183 7.29 -1.33 1.30
N GLY A 184 6.48 -0.79 0.38
CA GLY A 184 6.96 -0.07 -0.80
C GLY A 184 6.81 1.43 -0.70
N TRP A 185 7.53 2.17 -1.54
CA TRP A 185 7.37 3.62 -1.68
C TRP A 185 6.12 3.91 -2.52
N PRO A 186 5.17 4.72 -2.02
CA PRO A 186 3.96 5.03 -2.77
C PRO A 186 4.26 5.90 -3.99
N VAL A 187 3.61 5.59 -5.11
CA VAL A 187 3.66 6.38 -6.34
C VAL A 187 2.24 6.59 -6.88
N PRO A 188 2.02 7.57 -7.76
CA PRO A 188 0.70 7.89 -8.29
C PRO A 188 -0.03 6.68 -8.89
N GLY A 189 -1.36 6.73 -8.89
CA GLY A 189 -2.20 5.68 -9.46
C GLY A 189 -2.41 4.47 -8.53
N GLY A 190 -2.21 4.60 -7.22
CA GLY A 190 -2.41 3.50 -6.26
C GLY A 190 -1.42 2.36 -6.47
N MET A 191 -0.18 2.71 -6.77
CA MET A 191 0.93 1.77 -6.97
C MET A 191 2.03 1.98 -5.93
N SER A 192 2.92 1.02 -5.79
CA SER A 192 4.09 1.09 -4.91
C SER A 192 5.34 0.56 -5.58
N VAL A 193 6.47 1.19 -5.28
CA VAL A 193 7.81 0.79 -5.73
C VAL A 193 8.47 -0.06 -4.66
N HIS A 194 9.03 -1.17 -5.06
CA HIS A 194 9.77 -2.07 -4.18
C HIS A 194 11.15 -2.33 -4.74
N VAL A 195 12.14 -2.43 -3.86
CA VAL A 195 13.46 -2.91 -4.25
C VAL A 195 13.34 -4.34 -4.74
N TRP A 196 13.87 -4.61 -5.94
CA TRP A 196 13.87 -5.94 -6.52
C TRP A 196 14.87 -6.84 -5.78
N LYS A 197 14.40 -8.04 -5.40
CA LYS A 197 15.25 -9.11 -4.87
C LYS A 197 15.09 -10.33 -5.77
N PRO A 198 16.15 -10.93 -6.33
CA PRO A 198 16.05 -12.04 -7.29
C PRO A 198 15.27 -13.25 -6.80
N ARG A 199 15.17 -13.44 -5.49
CA ARG A 199 14.44 -14.55 -4.84
C ARG A 199 13.03 -14.18 -4.37
N ALA A 200 12.60 -12.94 -4.55
CA ALA A 200 11.25 -12.51 -4.17
C ALA A 200 10.23 -13.06 -5.16
N ALA A 201 9.13 -13.64 -4.66
CA ALA A 201 8.05 -14.15 -5.50
C ALA A 201 7.50 -13.04 -6.41
N PRO A 202 7.27 -13.32 -7.70
CA PRO A 202 6.88 -12.30 -8.67
C PRO A 202 5.38 -11.99 -8.54
N ALA A 203 5.03 -11.10 -7.65
CA ALA A 203 3.70 -10.47 -7.62
C ALA A 203 3.77 -9.04 -8.20
N ALA A 204 4.59 -8.82 -9.23
CA ALA A 204 4.84 -7.50 -9.76
C ALA A 204 4.08 -7.29 -11.06
N SER A 205 3.41 -6.16 -11.19
CA SER A 205 2.73 -5.74 -12.43
C SER A 205 3.68 -5.15 -13.46
N GLY A 206 4.88 -4.71 -13.07
CA GLY A 206 5.95 -4.20 -13.92
C GLY A 206 7.16 -5.13 -13.98
N PRO A 207 8.11 -4.92 -14.93
CA PRO A 207 9.40 -5.58 -14.92
C PRO A 207 10.31 -5.02 -13.82
N ALA A 208 11.37 -5.76 -13.48
CA ALA A 208 12.48 -5.20 -12.70
C ALA A 208 13.30 -4.28 -13.61
N LEU A 209 13.48 -3.02 -13.20
CA LEU A 209 14.24 -2.01 -13.93
C LEU A 209 15.17 -1.26 -12.97
N PRO A 210 16.27 -0.66 -13.48
CA PRO A 210 17.09 0.27 -12.71
C PRO A 210 16.22 1.38 -12.10
N LEU A 211 16.54 1.83 -10.89
CA LEU A 211 15.79 2.89 -10.21
C LEU A 211 15.69 4.18 -11.05
N ALA A 212 16.74 4.49 -11.84
CA ALA A 212 16.73 5.63 -12.75
C ALA A 212 15.64 5.57 -13.84
N GLU A 213 15.12 4.37 -14.13
CA GLU A 213 14.04 4.11 -15.09
C GLU A 213 12.67 3.98 -14.41
N LEU A 214 12.50 4.55 -13.22
CA LEU A 214 11.28 4.43 -12.43
C LEU A 214 10.03 4.85 -13.20
N ARG A 215 10.09 5.94 -13.98
CA ARG A 215 8.98 6.39 -14.83
C ARG A 215 8.49 5.28 -15.76
N GLU A 216 9.42 4.58 -16.40
CA GLU A 216 9.11 3.49 -17.31
C GLU A 216 8.57 2.26 -16.55
N ALA A 217 9.12 1.95 -15.39
CA ALA A 217 8.60 0.88 -14.53
C ALA A 217 7.14 1.14 -14.11
N VAL A 218 6.82 2.39 -13.73
CA VAL A 218 5.45 2.81 -13.39
C VAL A 218 4.53 2.74 -14.61
N ARG A 219 4.96 3.25 -15.77
CA ARG A 219 4.19 3.16 -17.02
C ARG A 219 3.85 1.71 -17.35
N ARG A 220 4.82 0.82 -17.34
CA ARG A 220 4.62 -0.60 -17.67
C ARG A 220 3.71 -1.30 -16.66
N ALA A 221 3.82 -1.00 -15.37
CA ALA A 221 2.92 -1.54 -14.36
C ALA A 221 1.47 -1.07 -14.58
N ALA A 222 1.28 0.22 -14.90
CA ALA A 222 -0.04 0.79 -15.20
C ALA A 222 -0.65 0.15 -16.46
N CYS A 223 0.14 -0.02 -17.52
CA CYS A 223 -0.28 -0.71 -18.74
C CYS A 223 -0.70 -2.16 -18.48
N THR A 224 0.09 -2.90 -17.68
CA THR A 224 -0.24 -4.28 -17.29
C THR A 224 -1.56 -4.35 -16.53
N ARG A 225 -1.74 -3.46 -15.54
CA ARG A 225 -2.99 -3.38 -14.77
C ARG A 225 -4.18 -3.08 -15.68
N ARG A 226 -4.04 -2.12 -16.59
CA ARG A 226 -5.08 -1.76 -17.55
C ARG A 226 -5.40 -2.90 -18.52
N ALA A 227 -4.39 -3.65 -18.98
CA ALA A 227 -4.60 -4.84 -19.81
C ALA A 227 -5.40 -5.93 -19.07
N LEU A 228 -5.07 -6.18 -17.78
CA LEU A 228 -5.84 -7.09 -16.94
C LEU A 228 -7.29 -6.63 -16.76
N ALA A 229 -7.53 -5.34 -16.50
CA ALA A 229 -8.87 -4.76 -16.42
C ALA A 229 -9.62 -4.85 -17.76
N ALA A 230 -8.91 -4.79 -18.88
CA ALA A 230 -9.45 -5.03 -20.22
C ALA A 230 -9.75 -6.50 -20.52
N GLY A 231 -9.41 -7.41 -19.60
CA GLY A 231 -9.68 -8.85 -19.71
C GLY A 231 -8.52 -9.66 -20.31
N ALA A 232 -7.28 -9.16 -20.27
CA ALA A 232 -6.12 -9.95 -20.65
C ALA A 232 -5.98 -11.17 -19.72
N ARG A 233 -5.85 -12.35 -20.30
CA ARG A 233 -5.60 -13.61 -19.57
C ARG A 233 -4.10 -13.88 -19.57
N LEU A 234 -3.42 -13.50 -18.49
CA LEU A 234 -1.98 -13.62 -18.33
C LEU A 234 -1.64 -14.81 -17.44
N SER A 235 -0.54 -15.50 -17.72
CA SER A 235 0.00 -16.56 -16.85
C SER A 235 0.44 -16.01 -15.50
N ARG A 236 0.89 -14.75 -15.45
CA ARG A 236 1.21 -13.97 -14.26
C ARG A 236 0.75 -12.53 -14.49
N PRO A 237 0.36 -11.78 -13.47
CA PRO A 237 -0.04 -10.38 -13.59
C PRO A 237 1.20 -9.47 -13.76
N SER A 238 2.05 -9.73 -14.75
CA SER A 238 3.31 -9.04 -14.98
C SER A 238 3.47 -8.61 -16.44
N TRP A 239 4.25 -7.53 -16.65
CA TRP A 239 4.61 -7.03 -17.97
C TRP A 239 5.20 -8.09 -18.89
N ASP A 240 6.06 -8.97 -18.35
CA ASP A 240 6.73 -10.01 -19.13
C ASP A 240 5.78 -11.09 -19.65
N SER A 241 4.60 -11.20 -19.07
CA SER A 241 3.56 -12.15 -19.46
C SER A 241 2.54 -11.60 -20.47
N LEU A 242 2.66 -10.32 -20.87
CA LEU A 242 1.69 -9.68 -21.77
C LEU A 242 1.60 -10.33 -23.17
N GLY A 243 2.70 -10.93 -23.67
CA GLY A 243 2.70 -11.54 -25.01
C GLY A 243 2.21 -10.57 -26.08
N ALA A 244 1.21 -11.01 -26.88
CA ALA A 244 0.61 -10.17 -27.93
C ALA A 244 -0.09 -8.91 -27.41
N TRP A 245 -0.49 -8.85 -26.15
CA TRP A 245 -1.03 -7.63 -25.55
C TRP A 245 -0.05 -6.46 -25.58
N ARG A 246 1.27 -6.69 -25.73
CA ARG A 246 2.25 -5.62 -25.91
C ARG A 246 1.95 -4.75 -27.12
N PHE A 247 1.49 -5.31 -28.23
CA PHE A 247 1.06 -4.55 -29.40
C PHE A 247 -0.10 -3.61 -29.09
N VAL A 248 -0.99 -4.04 -28.20
CA VAL A 248 -2.17 -3.26 -27.79
C VAL A 248 -1.78 -2.13 -26.84
N VAL A 249 -0.92 -2.41 -25.84
CA VAL A 249 -0.53 -1.41 -24.83
C VAL A 249 0.44 -0.37 -25.38
N GLU A 250 1.21 -0.70 -26.42
CA GLU A 250 2.13 0.21 -27.12
C GLU A 250 1.51 0.85 -28.36
N ALA A 251 0.25 0.53 -28.70
CA ALA A 251 -0.43 1.12 -29.85
C ALA A 251 -0.58 2.63 -29.68
N PRO A 252 -0.26 3.44 -30.74
CA PRO A 252 -0.43 4.88 -30.70
C PRO A 252 -1.91 5.24 -30.42
N GLU A 253 -2.14 6.35 -29.71
CA GLU A 253 -3.50 6.82 -29.45
C GLU A 253 -4.24 7.17 -30.74
N SER A 254 -3.51 7.63 -31.77
CA SER A 254 -4.05 7.98 -33.09
C SER A 254 -4.53 6.78 -33.90
N LEU A 255 -4.06 5.55 -33.61
CA LEU A 255 -4.45 4.34 -34.34
C LEU A 255 -5.95 4.07 -34.17
N ARG A 256 -6.75 4.13 -35.25
CA ARG A 256 -8.19 3.85 -35.20
C ARG A 256 -8.46 2.34 -35.30
N LEU A 257 -9.56 1.90 -34.69
CA LEU A 257 -9.96 0.47 -34.76
C LEU A 257 -10.19 0.01 -36.19
N ALA A 258 -10.78 0.88 -37.02
CA ALA A 258 -11.05 0.61 -38.44
C ALA A 258 -9.78 0.40 -39.29
N GLU A 259 -8.63 0.95 -38.85
CA GLU A 259 -7.33 0.75 -39.55
C GLU A 259 -6.76 -0.65 -39.27
N ILE A 260 -7.15 -1.28 -38.16
CA ILE A 260 -6.80 -2.67 -37.85
C ILE A 260 -7.84 -3.59 -38.51
N HIS A 261 -9.12 -3.34 -38.20
CA HIS A 261 -10.24 -4.11 -38.77
C HIS A 261 -11.54 -3.28 -38.78
N PRO A 262 -12.13 -2.96 -39.96
CA PRO A 262 -13.34 -2.14 -40.07
C PRO A 262 -14.53 -2.67 -39.26
N GLY A 263 -14.72 -4.00 -39.25
CA GLY A 263 -15.80 -4.65 -38.50
C GLY A 263 -15.68 -4.49 -36.96
N ALA A 264 -14.48 -4.24 -36.44
CA ALA A 264 -14.29 -4.01 -35.00
C ALA A 264 -14.97 -2.73 -34.54
N GLU A 265 -14.91 -1.64 -35.34
CA GLU A 265 -15.57 -0.38 -35.03
C GLU A 265 -17.09 -0.55 -35.05
N ILE A 266 -17.63 -1.32 -36.00
CA ILE A 266 -19.06 -1.65 -36.11
C ILE A 266 -19.53 -2.40 -34.85
N LEU A 267 -18.74 -3.39 -34.39
CA LEU A 267 -19.07 -4.15 -33.18
C LEU A 267 -18.94 -3.29 -31.92
N ALA A 268 -17.88 -2.49 -31.82
CA ALA A 268 -17.60 -1.67 -30.65
C ALA A 268 -18.58 -0.52 -30.44
N SER A 269 -19.19 0.01 -31.51
CA SER A 269 -20.17 1.10 -31.46
C SER A 269 -21.57 0.68 -31.00
N ARG A 270 -21.84 -0.61 -30.89
CA ARG A 270 -23.16 -1.13 -30.50
C ARG A 270 -23.28 -1.30 -28.98
N PRO A 271 -24.13 -0.53 -28.29
CA PRO A 271 -24.16 -0.46 -26.80
C PRO A 271 -24.78 -1.67 -26.10
N ARG A 272 -25.41 -2.60 -26.81
CA ARG A 272 -26.04 -3.81 -26.27
C ARG A 272 -25.44 -5.03 -26.95
N THR A 273 -24.19 -5.43 -26.55
CA THR A 273 -23.61 -6.48 -27.36
C THR A 273 -23.01 -7.61 -26.59
N ASP A 274 -23.87 -8.59 -26.34
CA ASP A 274 -23.42 -9.96 -26.21
C ASP A 274 -22.52 -10.40 -27.40
N LEU A 275 -22.53 -9.67 -28.53
CA LEU A 275 -21.71 -9.97 -29.70
C LEU A 275 -20.24 -9.66 -29.49
N VAL A 276 -19.88 -8.53 -28.84
CA VAL A 276 -18.48 -8.22 -28.53
C VAL A 276 -17.89 -9.22 -27.54
N SER A 277 -18.63 -9.54 -26.47
CA SER A 277 -18.21 -10.56 -25.51
C SER A 277 -18.12 -11.94 -26.16
N THR A 278 -19.09 -12.30 -27.03
CA THR A 278 -19.08 -13.55 -27.80
C THR A 278 -17.87 -13.61 -28.70
N ALA A 279 -17.59 -12.56 -29.49
CA ALA A 279 -16.44 -12.51 -30.39
C ALA A 279 -15.14 -12.71 -29.65
N ARG A 280 -14.96 -11.99 -28.52
CA ARG A 280 -13.74 -12.11 -27.69
C ARG A 280 -13.56 -13.52 -27.14
N VAL A 281 -14.60 -14.10 -26.54
CA VAL A 281 -14.50 -15.44 -25.95
C VAL A 281 -14.19 -16.50 -27.02
N VAL A 282 -14.85 -16.43 -28.18
CA VAL A 282 -14.58 -17.39 -29.28
C VAL A 282 -13.16 -17.24 -29.81
N LEU A 283 -12.69 -16.00 -30.01
CA LEU A 283 -11.32 -15.74 -30.48
C LEU A 283 -10.27 -16.18 -29.45
N ASP A 284 -10.50 -15.90 -28.17
CA ASP A 284 -9.59 -16.29 -27.08
C ASP A 284 -9.51 -17.80 -26.88
N LEU A 285 -10.56 -18.54 -27.29
CA LEU A 285 -10.61 -20.02 -27.29
C LEU A 285 -10.25 -20.64 -28.66
N GLY A 286 -9.63 -19.86 -29.54
CA GLY A 286 -9.15 -20.38 -30.83
C GLY A 286 -10.24 -20.78 -31.82
N GLY A 287 -11.49 -20.38 -31.60
CA GLY A 287 -12.66 -20.75 -32.42
C GLY A 287 -13.38 -22.01 -31.94
N ASP A 288 -13.03 -22.55 -30.79
CA ASP A 288 -13.74 -23.70 -30.20
C ASP A 288 -15.15 -23.27 -29.75
N VAL A 289 -16.14 -23.67 -30.55
CA VAL A 289 -17.56 -23.33 -30.31
C VAL A 289 -18.12 -24.01 -29.08
N ALA A 290 -17.68 -25.22 -28.74
CA ALA A 290 -18.19 -25.93 -27.57
C ALA A 290 -17.68 -25.31 -26.29
N ALA A 291 -16.37 -25.02 -26.21
CA ALA A 291 -15.76 -24.34 -25.10
C ALA A 291 -16.33 -22.91 -24.93
N ALA A 292 -16.56 -22.19 -26.03
CA ALA A 292 -17.12 -20.84 -26.01
C ALA A 292 -18.57 -20.83 -25.52
N ALA A 293 -19.42 -21.77 -25.91
CA ALA A 293 -20.79 -21.89 -25.43
C ALA A 293 -20.83 -22.15 -23.92
N ALA A 294 -19.97 -23.03 -23.42
CA ALA A 294 -19.81 -23.30 -22.00
C ALA A 294 -19.34 -22.06 -21.23
N ALA A 295 -18.31 -21.36 -21.72
CA ALA A 295 -17.75 -20.15 -21.07
C ALA A 295 -18.74 -18.97 -21.05
N LEU A 296 -19.64 -18.88 -22.03
CA LEU A 296 -20.68 -17.85 -22.13
C LEU A 296 -21.98 -18.25 -21.42
N HIS A 297 -22.09 -19.48 -20.92
CA HIS A 297 -23.31 -20.05 -20.31
C HIS A 297 -24.53 -19.94 -21.22
N ILE A 298 -24.37 -20.20 -22.54
CA ILE A 298 -25.46 -20.18 -23.50
C ILE A 298 -25.54 -21.50 -24.27
N HIS A 299 -26.74 -21.79 -24.84
CA HIS A 299 -26.90 -22.96 -25.69
C HIS A 299 -26.16 -22.75 -27.02
N ARG A 300 -25.63 -23.83 -27.59
CA ARG A 300 -24.88 -23.79 -28.85
C ARG A 300 -25.64 -23.14 -30.01
N THR A 301 -26.97 -23.34 -30.10
CA THR A 301 -27.81 -22.71 -31.11
C THR A 301 -27.78 -21.19 -31.02
N THR A 302 -27.84 -20.64 -29.81
CA THR A 302 -27.72 -19.20 -29.56
C THR A 302 -26.33 -18.68 -29.97
N LEU A 303 -25.28 -19.48 -29.69
CA LEU A 303 -23.94 -19.13 -30.12
C LEU A 303 -23.79 -19.09 -31.64
N TYR A 304 -24.30 -20.09 -32.35
CA TYR A 304 -24.27 -20.08 -33.81
C TYR A 304 -24.98 -18.86 -34.40
N TYR A 305 -26.17 -18.54 -33.93
CA TYR A 305 -26.86 -17.30 -34.32
C TYR A 305 -26.02 -16.05 -34.12
N ARG A 306 -25.35 -15.95 -32.98
CA ARG A 306 -24.46 -14.81 -32.70
C ARG A 306 -23.22 -14.80 -33.59
N LEU A 307 -22.63 -15.97 -33.90
CA LEU A 307 -21.48 -16.08 -34.79
C LEU A 307 -21.84 -15.67 -36.22
N ASP A 308 -22.98 -16.11 -36.75
CA ASP A 308 -23.45 -15.73 -38.08
C ASP A 308 -23.70 -14.21 -38.13
N ARG A 309 -24.26 -13.63 -37.08
CA ARG A 309 -24.47 -12.18 -36.99
C ARG A 309 -23.14 -11.41 -36.90
N ILE A 310 -22.15 -11.93 -36.21
CA ILE A 310 -20.80 -11.32 -36.16
C ILE A 310 -20.16 -11.39 -37.56
N GLN A 311 -20.28 -12.52 -38.25
CA GLN A 311 -19.77 -12.67 -39.61
C GLN A 311 -20.42 -11.71 -40.60
N GLU A 312 -21.75 -11.50 -40.54
CA GLU A 312 -22.45 -10.51 -41.35
C GLU A 312 -21.91 -9.07 -41.10
N LEU A 313 -21.59 -8.73 -39.86
CA LEU A 313 -21.16 -7.40 -39.49
C LEU A 313 -19.67 -7.14 -39.74
N THR A 314 -18.85 -8.18 -39.69
CA THR A 314 -17.39 -8.05 -39.75
C THR A 314 -16.78 -8.64 -41.03
N GLY A 315 -17.50 -9.53 -41.72
CA GLY A 315 -16.96 -10.32 -42.81
C GLY A 315 -16.05 -11.46 -42.34
N VAL A 316 -15.88 -11.71 -41.01
CA VAL A 316 -14.97 -12.71 -40.47
C VAL A 316 -15.73 -13.89 -39.88
N ASP A 317 -15.43 -15.09 -40.35
CA ASP A 317 -15.85 -16.32 -39.66
C ASP A 317 -14.92 -16.59 -38.48
N LEU A 318 -15.45 -16.46 -37.25
CA LEU A 318 -14.67 -16.67 -36.02
C LEU A 318 -14.30 -18.14 -35.79
N ARG A 319 -14.93 -19.08 -36.47
CA ARG A 319 -14.63 -20.53 -36.35
C ARG A 319 -13.37 -20.90 -37.14
N ALA A 320 -13.15 -20.26 -38.29
CA ALA A 320 -11.98 -20.48 -39.12
C ALA A 320 -11.74 -19.27 -40.07
N GLY A 321 -10.60 -19.21 -40.69
CA GLY A 321 -10.34 -18.25 -41.77
C GLY A 321 -9.45 -17.06 -41.39
N ALA A 322 -9.24 -16.22 -42.40
CA ALA A 322 -8.42 -14.98 -42.29
C ALA A 322 -9.15 -13.88 -41.54
N GLY A 323 -8.41 -12.87 -41.07
CA GLY A 323 -8.95 -11.69 -40.38
C GLY A 323 -9.27 -11.86 -38.88
N ARG A 324 -9.21 -13.10 -38.36
CA ARG A 324 -9.47 -13.40 -36.96
C ARG A 324 -8.49 -12.64 -36.02
N THR A 325 -7.22 -12.66 -36.36
CA THR A 325 -6.18 -12.00 -35.58
C THR A 325 -6.36 -10.50 -35.57
N ASP A 326 -6.65 -9.89 -36.71
CA ASP A 326 -6.86 -8.45 -36.85
C ASP A 326 -8.08 -8.01 -36.05
N LEU A 327 -9.19 -8.75 -36.18
CA LEU A 327 -10.40 -8.49 -35.40
C LEU A 327 -10.12 -8.63 -33.87
N GLN A 328 -9.38 -9.66 -33.47
CA GLN A 328 -9.02 -9.88 -32.06
C GLN A 328 -8.19 -8.73 -31.50
N LEU A 329 -7.14 -8.30 -32.21
CA LEU A 329 -6.29 -7.18 -31.81
C LEU A 329 -7.09 -5.88 -31.71
N ALA A 330 -7.96 -5.61 -32.68
CA ALA A 330 -8.84 -4.44 -32.66
C ALA A 330 -9.81 -4.45 -31.47
N LEU A 331 -10.41 -5.60 -31.15
CA LEU A 331 -11.30 -5.76 -30.00
C LEU A 331 -10.55 -5.64 -28.66
N TRP A 332 -9.32 -6.15 -28.59
CA TRP A 332 -8.47 -5.94 -27.41
C TRP A 332 -8.12 -4.47 -27.23
N LEU A 333 -7.75 -3.75 -28.31
CA LEU A 333 -7.47 -2.31 -28.25
C LEU A 333 -8.70 -1.52 -27.81
N ALA A 334 -9.89 -1.86 -28.33
CA ALA A 334 -11.13 -1.24 -27.91
C ALA A 334 -11.42 -1.47 -26.41
N ALA A 335 -11.17 -2.66 -25.90
CA ALA A 335 -11.34 -2.98 -24.49
C ALA A 335 -10.30 -2.25 -23.62
N TYR A 336 -9.03 -2.23 -24.05
CA TYR A 336 -7.95 -1.53 -23.34
C TYR A 336 -8.20 -0.03 -23.23
N ARG A 337 -8.70 0.62 -24.30
CA ARG A 337 -9.04 2.06 -24.28
C ARG A 337 -10.20 2.39 -23.36
N ARG A 338 -11.16 1.48 -23.20
CA ARG A 338 -12.30 1.65 -22.27
C ARG A 338 -11.97 1.32 -20.82
N ALA A 339 -10.97 0.47 -20.58
CA ALA A 339 -10.59 0.10 -19.22
C ALA A 339 -10.00 1.30 -18.49
N SER A 340 -10.52 1.58 -17.30
CA SER A 340 -9.92 2.57 -16.38
C SER A 340 -8.60 2.01 -15.82
N ALA A 341 -7.62 2.89 -15.69
CA ALA A 341 -6.30 2.54 -15.15
C ALA A 341 -6.34 2.36 -13.63
#